data_23ecc74c7d3764a76f46226250dea667
#
_entry.id   23ecc74c7d3764a76f46226250dea667
#
_cell.length_a   1.000
_cell.length_b   1.000
_cell.length_c   1.000
_cell.angle_alpha   90.00
_cell.angle_beta   90.00
_cell.angle_gamma   90.00
#
_symmetry.space_group_name_H-M   'P 1'
#
loop_
_entity.id
_entity.type
_entity.pdbx_description
1 polymer ?
#
loop_
_entity_poly.entity_id
_entity_poly.type
_entity_poly.pdbx_seq_one_letter_code
_entity_poly.pdbx_strand_id
1 'polypeptide(L)'
;MRAISAVTAARSDYGIYLPVLRRIREDADLSLRLIVTGMHLSPEFGLTVKEIEADGFEVAERVETLLSSDTPQGIAKSIGLGVLGFAQVYAHSRPDVLLVLGDRFEMYAATLAALPFKIPVAHVHGGELTQGAIDDALRHSMTKLSHLHFVSTQEYARRVIQMGEEPWRVVVSGAPSLDNLRLVKLFTREELAARFGLRLGREPFVLVTFHPATLEYEQTEWQVAELLAALEVCGLPVIFTMPNADTSGRTIARMIEEFTATHRSAQAVDNLGTQGYFSMMALAAAMVGNSSSGIIEAASFELPVVNVGSRQRGRVRGENVIDVDYNRASILEGLREALAPGFREKLRGIRNPYGSGAASEKIVEVLKQVQLDDKLVTKRFHDLGALSLEGAG
;
A
#
# COMPACT_ATOMS: atom_id res chain seq x y z
N MET A 1 -10.90 2.48 28.60
CA MET A 1 -10.08 2.21 27.39
C MET A 1 -10.99 2.27 26.18
N ARG A 2 -10.59 3.01 25.16
CA ARG A 2 -11.33 3.10 23.90
C ARG A 2 -10.96 1.92 23.00
N ALA A 3 -11.96 1.21 22.47
CA ALA A 3 -11.77 0.03 21.64
C ALA A 3 -11.56 0.45 20.17
N ILE A 4 -10.36 0.23 19.65
CA ILE A 4 -10.01 0.47 18.25
C ILE A 4 -9.92 -0.87 17.55
N SER A 5 -10.84 -1.14 16.61
CA SER A 5 -10.69 -2.28 15.71
C SER A 5 -9.89 -1.86 14.49
N ALA A 6 -8.80 -2.54 14.20
CA ALA A 6 -7.99 -2.35 12.99
C ALA A 6 -8.14 -3.57 12.07
N VAL A 7 -8.33 -3.35 10.76
CA VAL A 7 -8.47 -4.41 9.77
C VAL A 7 -7.18 -4.52 8.96
N THR A 8 -6.69 -5.75 8.77
CA THR A 8 -5.56 -6.05 7.87
C THR A 8 -5.88 -7.25 6.97
N ALA A 9 -5.52 -7.17 5.68
CA ALA A 9 -5.90 -8.14 4.66
C ALA A 9 -4.71 -8.77 3.93
N ALA A 10 -3.55 -8.11 3.92
CA ALA A 10 -2.36 -8.57 3.21
C ALA A 10 -1.08 -8.12 3.94
N ARG A 11 0.03 -8.78 3.64
CA ARG A 11 1.36 -8.42 4.19
C ARG A 11 1.74 -6.97 3.92
N SER A 12 1.39 -6.49 2.72
CA SER A 12 1.71 -5.12 2.31
C SER A 12 1.01 -4.07 3.17
N ASP A 13 -0.25 -4.29 3.52
CA ASP A 13 -0.96 -3.37 4.41
C ASP A 13 -0.54 -3.54 5.87
N TYR A 14 -0.31 -4.78 6.34
CA TYR A 14 0.18 -5.05 7.68
C TYR A 14 1.52 -4.34 7.95
N GLY A 15 2.47 -4.41 7.01
CA GLY A 15 3.75 -3.72 7.13
C GLY A 15 3.62 -2.20 7.25
N ILE A 16 2.66 -1.60 6.53
CA ILE A 16 2.33 -0.17 6.65
C ILE A 16 1.69 0.14 8.00
N TYR A 17 0.81 -0.74 8.48
CA TYR A 17 0.08 -0.57 9.74
C TYR A 17 0.93 -0.76 10.98
N LEU A 18 1.96 -1.59 10.93
CA LEU A 18 2.70 -2.08 12.09
C LEU A 18 3.09 -0.99 13.10
N PRO A 19 3.60 0.20 12.70
CA PRO A 19 3.89 1.27 13.64
C PRO A 19 2.65 1.79 14.39
N VAL A 20 1.52 1.89 13.71
CA VAL A 20 0.25 2.36 14.29
C VAL A 20 -0.30 1.31 15.26
N LEU A 21 -0.31 0.03 14.86
CA LEU A 21 -0.79 -1.07 15.69
C LEU A 21 0.02 -1.21 16.98
N ARG A 22 1.36 -1.12 16.91
CA ARG A 22 2.24 -1.15 18.08
C ARG A 22 1.92 -0.01 19.03
N ARG A 23 1.79 1.21 18.51
CA ARG A 23 1.50 2.39 19.32
C ARG A 23 0.12 2.33 19.96
N ILE A 24 -0.92 1.82 19.27
CA ILE A 24 -2.24 1.59 19.88
C ILE A 24 -2.16 0.55 21.00
N ARG A 25 -1.44 -0.56 20.78
CA ARG A 25 -1.27 -1.64 21.77
C ARG A 25 -0.55 -1.17 23.03
N GLU A 26 0.42 -0.28 22.88
CA GLU A 26 1.24 0.25 23.98
C GLU A 26 0.57 1.40 24.76
N ASP A 27 -0.52 1.95 24.23
CA ASP A 27 -1.23 3.07 24.83
C ASP A 27 -2.21 2.62 25.92
N ALA A 28 -2.10 3.20 27.12
CA ALA A 28 -2.93 2.81 28.27
C ALA A 28 -4.42 3.17 28.14
N ASP A 29 -4.77 4.12 27.27
CA ASP A 29 -6.15 4.58 27.07
C ASP A 29 -6.86 3.87 25.92
N LEU A 30 -6.12 3.11 25.10
CA LEU A 30 -6.62 2.40 23.94
C LEU A 30 -6.60 0.89 24.13
N SER A 31 -7.52 0.20 23.45
CA SER A 31 -7.55 -1.26 23.36
C SER A 31 -7.58 -1.65 21.88
N LEU A 32 -6.53 -2.30 21.41
CA LEU A 32 -6.45 -2.80 20.03
C LEU A 32 -7.25 -4.10 19.89
N ARG A 33 -8.09 -4.15 18.87
CA ARG A 33 -8.78 -5.37 18.40
C ARG A 33 -8.40 -5.58 16.93
N LEU A 34 -7.51 -6.51 16.67
CA LEU A 34 -7.05 -6.77 15.32
C LEU A 34 -7.97 -7.76 14.61
N ILE A 35 -8.54 -7.34 13.49
CA ILE A 35 -9.37 -8.17 12.60
C ILE A 35 -8.53 -8.53 11.38
N VAL A 36 -8.33 -9.82 11.16
CA VAL A 36 -7.53 -10.34 10.06
C VAL A 36 -8.45 -10.94 9.00
N THR A 37 -8.17 -10.64 7.72
CA THR A 37 -8.99 -11.09 6.59
C THR A 37 -8.12 -11.35 5.34
N GLY A 38 -8.76 -11.70 4.23
CA GLY A 38 -8.16 -11.76 2.89
C GLY A 38 -6.97 -12.71 2.80
N MET A 39 -5.89 -12.23 2.20
CA MET A 39 -4.68 -13.02 1.95
C MET A 39 -4.03 -13.58 3.22
N HIS A 40 -4.18 -12.92 4.35
CA HIS A 40 -3.61 -13.39 5.61
C HIS A 40 -4.14 -14.76 6.03
N LEU A 41 -5.37 -15.08 5.66
CA LEU A 41 -6.05 -16.36 6.03
C LEU A 41 -5.93 -17.42 4.93
N SER A 42 -5.34 -17.11 3.79
CA SER A 42 -5.23 -18.03 2.67
C SER A 42 -3.92 -18.82 2.68
N PRO A 43 -3.99 -20.18 2.60
CA PRO A 43 -2.80 -21.02 2.45
C PRO A 43 -2.00 -20.70 1.17
N GLU A 44 -2.67 -20.33 0.10
CA GLU A 44 -2.06 -19.95 -1.18
C GLU A 44 -1.07 -18.77 -1.03
N PHE A 45 -1.36 -17.85 -0.09
CA PHE A 45 -0.53 -16.68 0.21
C PHE A 45 0.30 -16.83 1.48
N GLY A 46 0.52 -18.07 1.94
CA GLY A 46 1.44 -18.43 3.03
C GLY A 46 0.89 -18.29 4.44
N LEU A 47 -0.45 -18.14 4.62
CA LEU A 47 -1.09 -18.00 5.94
C LEU A 47 -0.38 -16.97 6.85
N THR A 48 -0.18 -15.79 6.33
CA THR A 48 0.63 -14.73 6.96
C THR A 48 0.04 -14.17 8.26
N VAL A 49 -1.15 -14.63 8.67
CA VAL A 49 -1.67 -14.43 10.03
C VAL A 49 -0.68 -14.94 11.10
N LYS A 50 0.10 -15.98 10.80
CA LYS A 50 1.14 -16.50 11.70
C LYS A 50 2.27 -15.51 11.96
N GLU A 51 2.60 -14.66 10.98
CA GLU A 51 3.58 -13.58 11.16
C GLU A 51 3.05 -12.52 12.13
N ILE A 52 1.77 -12.17 12.02
CA ILE A 52 1.07 -11.24 12.92
C ILE A 52 1.10 -11.76 14.36
N GLU A 53 0.79 -13.05 14.54
CA GLU A 53 0.82 -13.72 15.85
C GLU A 53 2.26 -13.79 16.41
N ALA A 54 3.27 -14.06 15.55
CA ALA A 54 4.68 -14.08 15.92
C ALA A 54 5.21 -12.69 16.34
N ASP A 55 4.65 -11.61 15.79
CA ASP A 55 4.92 -10.22 16.21
C ASP A 55 4.24 -9.86 17.55
N GLY A 56 3.55 -10.82 18.18
CA GLY A 56 2.92 -10.69 19.48
C GLY A 56 1.59 -9.94 19.45
N PHE A 57 0.90 -9.90 18.31
CA PHE A 57 -0.47 -9.38 18.24
C PHE A 57 -1.48 -10.49 18.45
N GLU A 58 -2.46 -10.22 19.32
CA GLU A 58 -3.63 -11.06 19.45
C GLU A 58 -4.60 -10.76 18.29
N VAL A 59 -5.01 -11.80 17.56
CA VAL A 59 -6.02 -11.71 16.51
C VAL A 59 -7.39 -11.88 17.15
N ALA A 60 -8.13 -10.77 17.26
CA ALA A 60 -9.46 -10.77 17.87
C ALA A 60 -10.49 -11.49 17.00
N GLU A 61 -10.42 -11.30 15.68
CA GLU A 61 -11.38 -11.90 14.74
C GLU A 61 -10.69 -12.30 13.43
N ARG A 62 -11.20 -13.37 12.81
CA ARG A 62 -10.81 -13.83 11.47
C ARG A 62 -12.01 -13.81 10.55
N VAL A 63 -11.95 -13.04 9.48
CA VAL A 63 -13.03 -12.91 8.51
C VAL A 63 -12.57 -13.45 7.15
N GLU A 64 -13.02 -14.64 6.81
CA GLU A 64 -12.70 -15.24 5.51
C GLU A 64 -13.52 -14.56 4.40
N THR A 65 -12.83 -13.93 3.46
CA THR A 65 -13.45 -13.17 2.37
C THR A 65 -12.94 -13.60 1.00
N LEU A 66 -11.70 -14.10 0.94
CA LEU A 66 -11.01 -14.37 -0.31
C LEU A 66 -11.49 -15.68 -0.93
N LEU A 67 -12.05 -15.61 -2.13
CA LEU A 67 -12.22 -16.77 -2.99
C LEU A 67 -10.90 -17.04 -3.74
N SER A 68 -10.58 -18.31 -3.98
CA SER A 68 -9.42 -18.73 -4.78
C SER A 68 -9.63 -18.41 -6.27
N SER A 69 -9.89 -17.13 -6.58
CA SER A 69 -10.17 -16.64 -7.94
C SER A 69 -9.80 -15.16 -8.03
N ASP A 70 -8.90 -14.84 -8.95
CA ASP A 70 -8.46 -13.49 -9.30
C ASP A 70 -9.26 -12.87 -10.46
N THR A 71 -10.41 -13.46 -10.80
CA THR A 71 -11.32 -12.93 -11.83
C THR A 71 -12.16 -11.76 -11.28
N PRO A 72 -12.65 -10.86 -12.15
CA PRO A 72 -13.57 -9.79 -11.72
C PRO A 72 -14.80 -10.31 -10.97
N GLN A 73 -15.34 -11.47 -11.39
CA GLN A 73 -16.46 -12.13 -10.70
C GLN A 73 -16.03 -12.63 -9.30
N GLY A 74 -14.83 -13.18 -9.16
CA GLY A 74 -14.28 -13.64 -7.88
C GLY A 74 -14.12 -12.49 -6.90
N ILE A 75 -13.55 -11.37 -7.34
CA ILE A 75 -13.37 -10.16 -6.53
C ILE A 75 -14.72 -9.59 -6.08
N ALA A 76 -15.69 -9.45 -6.99
CA ALA A 76 -17.02 -8.96 -6.64
C ALA A 76 -17.73 -9.84 -5.58
N LYS A 77 -17.62 -11.17 -5.69
CA LYS A 77 -18.15 -12.12 -4.70
C LYS A 77 -17.41 -12.00 -3.36
N SER A 78 -16.08 -11.83 -3.38
CA SER A 78 -15.27 -11.65 -2.17
C SER A 78 -15.67 -10.39 -1.40
N ILE A 79 -15.98 -9.28 -2.09
CA ILE A 79 -16.55 -8.07 -1.45
C ILE A 79 -17.84 -8.41 -0.72
N GLY A 80 -18.77 -9.12 -1.37
CA GLY A 80 -20.05 -9.50 -0.78
C GLY A 80 -19.88 -10.38 0.46
N LEU A 81 -19.02 -11.40 0.39
CA LEU A 81 -18.67 -12.27 1.54
C LEU A 81 -18.06 -11.45 2.69
N GLY A 82 -17.19 -10.50 2.36
CA GLY A 82 -16.59 -9.59 3.33
C GLY A 82 -17.65 -8.80 4.09
N VAL A 83 -18.60 -8.18 3.38
CA VAL A 83 -19.69 -7.41 4.01
C VAL A 83 -20.49 -8.28 4.98
N LEU A 84 -20.82 -9.52 4.59
CA LEU A 84 -21.54 -10.47 5.45
C LEU A 84 -20.71 -10.84 6.69
N GLY A 85 -19.42 -11.15 6.52
CA GLY A 85 -18.54 -11.54 7.63
C GLY A 85 -18.31 -10.40 8.62
N PHE A 86 -18.01 -9.20 8.12
CA PHE A 86 -17.82 -8.03 9.00
C PHE A 86 -19.12 -7.62 9.72
N ALA A 87 -20.29 -7.76 9.08
CA ALA A 87 -21.57 -7.51 9.76
C ALA A 87 -21.78 -8.44 10.96
N GLN A 88 -21.38 -9.71 10.85
CA GLN A 88 -21.42 -10.65 11.98
C GLN A 88 -20.47 -10.20 13.10
N VAL A 89 -19.23 -9.83 12.77
CA VAL A 89 -18.25 -9.34 13.75
C VAL A 89 -18.79 -8.12 14.49
N TYR A 90 -19.30 -7.13 13.79
CA TYR A 90 -19.78 -5.88 14.40
C TYR A 90 -21.04 -6.07 15.25
N ALA A 91 -21.87 -7.08 14.96
CA ALA A 91 -23.03 -7.43 15.78
C ALA A 91 -22.63 -7.96 17.16
N HIS A 92 -21.51 -8.69 17.26
CA HIS A 92 -21.06 -9.28 18.53
C HIS A 92 -20.00 -8.42 19.24
N SER A 93 -19.21 -7.66 18.47
CA SER A 93 -17.99 -7.00 18.96
C SER A 93 -17.83 -5.62 18.35
N ARG A 94 -18.79 -4.73 18.64
CA ARG A 94 -18.80 -3.36 18.13
C ARG A 94 -17.63 -2.56 18.71
N PRO A 95 -16.72 -1.99 17.89
CA PRO A 95 -15.67 -1.07 18.36
C PRO A 95 -16.20 0.35 18.56
N ASP A 96 -15.42 1.16 19.28
CA ASP A 96 -15.64 2.60 19.36
C ASP A 96 -15.22 3.33 18.08
N VAL A 97 -14.12 2.84 17.43
CA VAL A 97 -13.64 3.32 16.12
C VAL A 97 -13.12 2.13 15.32
N LEU A 98 -13.49 2.09 14.04
CA LEU A 98 -12.91 1.19 13.06
C LEU A 98 -11.78 1.90 12.31
N LEU A 99 -10.59 1.35 12.33
CA LEU A 99 -9.42 1.85 11.59
C LEU A 99 -9.21 0.99 10.34
N VAL A 100 -9.22 1.62 9.16
CA VAL A 100 -9.01 0.99 7.85
C VAL A 100 -7.92 1.72 7.08
N LEU A 101 -7.18 0.98 6.24
CA LEU A 101 -6.05 1.50 5.49
C LEU A 101 -6.20 1.26 3.98
N GLY A 102 -5.92 2.28 3.20
CA GLY A 102 -5.73 2.17 1.75
C GLY A 102 -7.05 2.04 1.00
N ASP A 103 -7.09 1.06 0.12
CA ASP A 103 -8.07 0.99 -0.96
C ASP A 103 -8.47 -0.44 -1.35
N ARG A 104 -7.97 -1.44 -0.62
CA ARG A 104 -8.28 -2.84 -0.92
C ARG A 104 -9.77 -3.14 -0.73
N PHE A 105 -10.27 -4.07 -1.53
CA PHE A 105 -11.68 -4.44 -1.51
C PHE A 105 -12.13 -5.04 -0.16
N GLU A 106 -11.22 -5.67 0.60
CA GLU A 106 -11.51 -6.16 1.94
C GLU A 106 -11.75 -5.00 2.93
N MET A 107 -10.96 -3.92 2.80
CA MET A 107 -11.13 -2.71 3.61
C MET A 107 -12.42 -1.98 3.25
N TYR A 108 -12.78 -1.97 1.95
CA TYR A 108 -14.06 -1.45 1.50
C TYR A 108 -15.23 -2.23 2.10
N ALA A 109 -15.17 -3.57 2.08
CA ALA A 109 -16.21 -4.43 2.67
C ALA A 109 -16.38 -4.16 4.18
N ALA A 110 -15.27 -4.04 4.92
CA ALA A 110 -15.28 -3.71 6.34
C ALA A 110 -15.90 -2.33 6.60
N THR A 111 -15.54 -1.33 5.80
CA THR A 111 -16.05 0.04 5.91
C THR A 111 -17.55 0.11 5.63
N LEU A 112 -18.00 -0.54 4.55
CA LEU A 112 -19.41 -0.57 4.16
C LEU A 112 -20.26 -1.25 5.24
N ALA A 113 -19.80 -2.37 5.76
CA ALA A 113 -20.49 -3.11 6.82
C ALA A 113 -20.62 -2.31 8.13
N ALA A 114 -19.68 -1.38 8.42
CA ALA A 114 -19.70 -0.56 9.64
C ALA A 114 -20.82 0.50 9.65
N LEU A 115 -21.28 0.95 8.49
CA LEU A 115 -22.21 2.06 8.34
C LEU A 115 -23.54 1.85 9.06
N PRO A 116 -24.29 0.72 8.89
CA PRO A 116 -25.55 0.50 9.58
C PRO A 116 -25.39 0.41 11.11
N PHE A 117 -24.21 0.04 11.59
CA PHE A 117 -23.89 -0.04 13.03
C PHE A 117 -23.51 1.33 13.62
N LYS A 118 -23.45 2.39 12.81
CA LYS A 118 -23.00 3.73 13.21
C LYS A 118 -21.62 3.68 13.89
N ILE A 119 -20.72 2.85 13.40
CA ILE A 119 -19.35 2.77 13.88
C ILE A 119 -18.55 3.87 13.19
N PRO A 120 -17.94 4.82 13.94
CA PRO A 120 -17.03 5.79 13.35
C PRO A 120 -15.85 5.10 12.65
N VAL A 121 -15.61 5.44 11.39
CA VAL A 121 -14.51 4.88 10.60
C VAL A 121 -13.41 5.92 10.45
N ALA A 122 -12.18 5.52 10.75
CA ALA A 122 -10.95 6.26 10.54
C ALA A 122 -10.19 5.66 9.34
N HIS A 123 -10.04 6.43 8.26
CA HIS A 123 -9.44 5.99 7.01
C HIS A 123 -8.03 6.56 6.85
N VAL A 124 -7.06 5.68 6.74
CA VAL A 124 -5.65 6.02 6.47
C VAL A 124 -5.38 5.91 4.96
N HIS A 125 -4.58 6.78 4.40
CA HIS A 125 -4.28 6.87 2.96
C HIS A 125 -5.47 7.25 2.06
N GLY A 126 -6.46 7.98 2.61
CA GLY A 126 -7.52 8.60 1.81
C GLY A 126 -7.00 9.71 0.89
N GLY A 127 -7.72 9.99 -0.21
CA GLY A 127 -7.40 11.09 -1.14
C GLY A 127 -6.23 10.83 -2.09
N GLU A 128 -5.52 9.71 -1.98
CA GLU A 128 -4.52 9.30 -2.97
C GLU A 128 -5.18 8.86 -4.28
N LEU A 129 -4.45 8.86 -5.37
CA LEU A 129 -4.91 8.37 -6.66
C LEU A 129 -4.22 7.07 -7.04
N THR A 130 -4.97 6.21 -7.72
CA THR A 130 -4.47 4.97 -8.33
C THR A 130 -5.25 4.77 -9.65
N GLN A 131 -5.14 5.73 -10.57
CA GLN A 131 -6.02 5.85 -11.75
C GLN A 131 -6.02 4.62 -12.68
N GLY A 132 -5.01 3.79 -12.63
CA GLY A 132 -4.94 2.53 -13.39
C GLY A 132 -5.59 1.32 -12.70
N ALA A 133 -6.30 1.51 -11.57
CA ALA A 133 -6.86 0.41 -10.79
C ALA A 133 -8.28 0.72 -10.28
N ILE A 134 -9.08 -0.34 -10.06
CA ILE A 134 -10.40 -0.24 -9.41
C ILE A 134 -10.30 0.30 -7.98
N ASP A 135 -9.14 0.14 -7.36
CA ASP A 135 -8.77 0.62 -6.03
C ASP A 135 -9.02 2.12 -5.87
N ASP A 136 -8.86 2.91 -6.93
CA ASP A 136 -9.13 4.35 -6.91
C ASP A 136 -10.59 4.66 -6.52
N ALA A 137 -11.54 3.96 -7.17
CA ALA A 137 -12.95 4.10 -6.87
C ALA A 137 -13.30 3.60 -5.46
N LEU A 138 -12.70 2.47 -5.04
CA LEU A 138 -12.89 1.92 -3.69
C LEU A 138 -12.37 2.89 -2.63
N ARG A 139 -11.17 3.45 -2.82
CA ARG A 139 -10.58 4.45 -1.91
C ARG A 139 -11.47 5.66 -1.72
N HIS A 140 -11.96 6.24 -2.81
CA HIS A 140 -12.81 7.42 -2.74
C HIS A 140 -14.18 7.11 -2.13
N SER A 141 -14.74 5.94 -2.40
CA SER A 141 -15.94 5.46 -1.72
C SER A 141 -15.72 5.29 -0.22
N MET A 142 -14.60 4.68 0.20
CA MET A 142 -14.23 4.55 1.61
C MET A 142 -14.06 5.92 2.27
N THR A 143 -13.48 6.90 1.59
CA THR A 143 -13.38 8.28 2.09
C THR A 143 -14.79 8.82 2.38
N LYS A 144 -15.74 8.64 1.48
CA LYS A 144 -17.13 9.11 1.71
C LYS A 144 -17.84 8.38 2.85
N LEU A 145 -17.53 7.12 3.08
CA LEU A 145 -18.09 6.32 4.17
C LEU A 145 -17.40 6.57 5.53
N SER A 146 -16.21 7.18 5.53
CA SER A 146 -15.39 7.37 6.72
C SER A 146 -15.64 8.71 7.41
N HIS A 147 -15.26 8.81 8.69
CA HIS A 147 -15.56 9.95 9.56
C HIS A 147 -14.31 10.75 9.94
N LEU A 148 -13.14 10.08 9.95
CA LEU A 148 -11.82 10.68 10.16
C LEU A 148 -10.90 10.25 9.00
N HIS A 149 -10.04 11.15 8.56
CA HIS A 149 -9.18 10.94 7.40
C HIS A 149 -7.73 11.27 7.75
N PHE A 150 -6.88 10.26 7.72
CA PHE A 150 -5.45 10.39 7.92
C PHE A 150 -4.76 10.31 6.56
N VAL A 151 -4.39 11.45 6.03
CA VAL A 151 -3.84 11.57 4.68
C VAL A 151 -2.34 11.80 4.72
N SER A 152 -1.64 11.33 3.69
CA SER A 152 -0.18 11.38 3.67
C SER A 152 0.37 12.74 3.30
N THR A 153 -0.35 13.55 2.53
CA THR A 153 0.14 14.84 2.03
C THR A 153 -0.94 15.94 2.09
N GLN A 154 -0.51 17.20 2.00
CA GLN A 154 -1.43 18.36 1.92
C GLN A 154 -2.30 18.32 0.65
N GLU A 155 -1.78 17.78 -0.44
CA GLU A 155 -2.55 17.64 -1.68
C GLU A 155 -3.73 16.69 -1.48
N TYR A 156 -3.50 15.57 -0.81
CA TYR A 156 -4.55 14.61 -0.52
C TYR A 156 -5.55 15.14 0.51
N ALA A 157 -5.10 15.96 1.46
CA ALA A 157 -6.03 16.66 2.36
C ALA A 157 -6.99 17.57 1.59
N ARG A 158 -6.46 18.37 0.65
CA ARG A 158 -7.30 19.22 -0.20
C ARG A 158 -8.31 18.41 -1.02
N ARG A 159 -7.88 17.28 -1.58
CA ARG A 159 -8.76 16.37 -2.34
C ARG A 159 -9.87 15.77 -1.50
N VAL A 160 -9.58 15.32 -0.29
CA VAL A 160 -10.58 14.81 0.65
C VAL A 160 -11.59 15.90 1.03
N ILE A 161 -11.13 17.12 1.30
CA ILE A 161 -12.01 18.28 1.57
C ILE A 161 -12.84 18.60 0.32
N GLN A 162 -12.26 18.56 -0.87
CA GLN A 162 -12.97 18.77 -2.14
C GLN A 162 -14.07 17.74 -2.39
N MET A 163 -13.94 16.54 -1.84
CA MET A 163 -15.00 15.52 -1.86
C MET A 163 -16.15 15.81 -0.87
N GLY A 164 -16.14 16.95 -0.20
CA GLY A 164 -17.15 17.37 0.74
C GLY A 164 -16.93 16.93 2.18
N GLU A 165 -15.71 16.53 2.55
CA GLU A 165 -15.36 16.23 3.93
C GLU A 165 -15.01 17.50 4.71
N GLU A 166 -15.53 17.63 5.94
CA GLU A 166 -15.27 18.80 6.79
C GLU A 166 -13.75 18.86 7.15
N PRO A 167 -13.10 20.04 7.04
CA PRO A 167 -11.64 20.16 7.24
C PRO A 167 -11.12 19.62 8.58
N TRP A 168 -11.92 19.74 9.67
CA TRP A 168 -11.54 19.24 10.99
C TRP A 168 -11.42 17.71 11.08
N ARG A 169 -12.03 16.99 10.13
CA ARG A 169 -11.95 15.53 10.02
C ARG A 169 -10.68 15.05 9.30
N VAL A 170 -9.94 15.96 8.66
CA VAL A 170 -8.82 15.65 7.78
C VAL A 170 -7.51 16.03 8.44
N VAL A 171 -6.68 15.03 8.72
CA VAL A 171 -5.39 15.18 9.39
C VAL A 171 -4.26 14.77 8.45
N VAL A 172 -3.32 15.67 8.20
CA VAL A 172 -2.10 15.33 7.45
C VAL A 172 -1.14 14.63 8.41
N SER A 173 -1.23 13.31 8.43
CA SER A 173 -0.38 12.46 9.27
C SER A 173 1.00 12.19 8.68
N GLY A 174 1.08 12.13 7.36
CA GLY A 174 2.16 11.47 6.65
C GLY A 174 1.84 9.97 6.43
N ALA A 175 2.71 9.26 5.73
CA ALA A 175 2.55 7.83 5.47
C ALA A 175 3.07 6.99 6.66
N PRO A 176 2.25 6.11 7.27
CA PRO A 176 2.68 5.30 8.41
C PRO A 176 3.83 4.35 8.09
N SER A 177 3.97 3.90 6.86
CA SER A 177 5.08 3.04 6.45
C SER A 177 6.45 3.67 6.69
N LEU A 178 6.55 5.00 6.63
CA LEU A 178 7.80 5.72 6.87
C LEU A 178 8.24 5.69 8.35
N ASP A 179 7.32 5.44 9.28
CA ASP A 179 7.66 5.28 10.69
C ASP A 179 8.55 4.06 10.90
N ASN A 180 8.43 3.03 10.04
CA ASN A 180 9.29 1.85 10.07
C ASN A 180 10.76 2.18 9.84
N LEU A 181 11.11 3.28 9.16
CA LEU A 181 12.50 3.73 9.00
C LEU A 181 13.22 3.95 10.33
N ARG A 182 12.48 4.28 11.39
CA ARG A 182 13.00 4.49 12.73
C ARG A 182 12.95 3.23 13.59
N LEU A 183 12.11 2.26 13.22
CA LEU A 183 11.82 1.08 14.02
C LEU A 183 12.62 -0.14 13.59
N VAL A 184 13.00 -0.23 12.31
CA VAL A 184 13.69 -1.40 11.78
C VAL A 184 15.18 -1.15 11.59
N LYS A 185 16.00 -2.08 12.06
CA LYS A 185 17.44 -2.11 11.74
C LYS A 185 17.60 -2.77 10.38
N LEU A 186 18.18 -2.07 9.40
CA LEU A 186 18.41 -2.64 8.08
C LEU A 186 19.39 -3.82 8.13
N PHE A 187 19.12 -4.84 7.34
CA PHE A 187 20.02 -5.96 7.12
C PHE A 187 21.20 -5.54 6.25
N THR A 188 22.36 -6.15 6.50
CA THR A 188 23.47 -6.10 5.57
C THR A 188 23.17 -6.95 4.34
N ARG A 189 24.01 -6.81 3.31
CA ARG A 189 23.89 -7.61 2.08
C ARG A 189 24.03 -9.11 2.36
N GLU A 190 24.94 -9.48 3.26
CA GLU A 190 25.19 -10.84 3.69
C GLU A 190 24.01 -11.43 4.48
N GLU A 191 23.43 -10.63 5.38
CA GLU A 191 22.24 -11.04 6.14
C GLU A 191 21.04 -11.25 5.22
N LEU A 192 20.82 -10.37 4.22
CA LEU A 192 19.78 -10.56 3.21
C LEU A 192 20.00 -11.83 2.38
N ALA A 193 21.23 -12.05 1.90
CA ALA A 193 21.58 -13.23 1.13
C ALA A 193 21.30 -14.53 1.92
N ALA A 194 21.74 -14.59 3.17
CA ALA A 194 21.56 -15.75 4.03
C ALA A 194 20.09 -15.99 4.39
N ARG A 195 19.34 -14.91 4.73
CA ARG A 195 17.97 -15.02 5.23
C ARG A 195 16.98 -15.39 4.14
N PHE A 196 17.15 -14.86 2.93
CA PHE A 196 16.21 -15.03 1.82
C PHE A 196 16.74 -15.95 0.71
N GLY A 197 17.89 -16.57 0.89
CA GLY A 197 18.49 -17.46 -0.12
C GLY A 197 18.93 -16.74 -1.39
N LEU A 198 19.25 -15.44 -1.30
CA LEU A 198 19.59 -14.60 -2.44
C LEU A 198 21.08 -14.66 -2.77
N ARG A 199 21.39 -14.68 -4.06
CA ARG A 199 22.74 -14.51 -4.57
C ARG A 199 23.04 -13.01 -4.75
N LEU A 200 23.41 -12.32 -3.68
CA LEU A 200 23.73 -10.89 -3.66
C LEU A 200 25.26 -10.71 -3.69
N GLY A 201 25.85 -10.57 -4.88
CA GLY A 201 27.25 -10.19 -5.05
C GLY A 201 27.53 -8.74 -4.65
N ARG A 202 28.73 -8.22 -4.96
CA ARG A 202 29.08 -6.81 -4.74
C ARG A 202 28.50 -5.88 -5.81
N GLU A 203 28.04 -6.46 -6.91
CA GLU A 203 27.49 -5.72 -8.04
C GLU A 203 26.18 -5.01 -7.67
N PRO A 204 25.92 -3.83 -8.28
CA PRO A 204 24.63 -3.17 -8.16
C PRO A 204 23.54 -4.07 -8.75
N PHE A 205 22.32 -3.99 -8.22
CA PHE A 205 21.16 -4.75 -8.71
C PHE A 205 19.93 -3.85 -8.82
N VAL A 206 18.99 -4.28 -9.62
CA VAL A 206 17.68 -3.64 -9.79
C VAL A 206 16.63 -4.39 -8.96
N LEU A 207 15.89 -3.66 -8.12
CA LEU A 207 14.73 -4.19 -7.39
C LEU A 207 13.48 -4.01 -8.25
N VAL A 208 12.74 -5.08 -8.51
CA VAL A 208 11.55 -5.05 -9.37
C VAL A 208 10.31 -5.46 -8.58
N THR A 209 9.31 -4.58 -8.57
CA THR A 209 8.00 -4.85 -7.99
C THR A 209 6.92 -4.39 -8.97
N PHE A 210 6.23 -5.34 -9.60
CA PHE A 210 5.22 -5.08 -10.61
C PHE A 210 3.89 -5.74 -10.24
N HIS A 211 2.81 -4.96 -10.28
CA HIS A 211 1.46 -5.38 -9.96
C HIS A 211 0.56 -5.19 -11.19
N PRO A 212 -0.56 -5.92 -11.29
CA PRO A 212 -1.53 -5.67 -12.34
C PRO A 212 -2.07 -4.23 -12.30
N ALA A 213 -2.22 -3.61 -13.47
CA ALA A 213 -3.08 -2.44 -13.64
C ALA A 213 -4.50 -2.97 -13.88
N THR A 214 -5.33 -3.04 -12.83
CA THR A 214 -6.58 -3.80 -12.84
C THR A 214 -7.64 -3.28 -13.81
N LEU A 215 -7.52 -2.05 -14.29
CA LEU A 215 -8.34 -1.50 -15.39
C LEU A 215 -7.80 -1.84 -16.79
N GLU A 216 -6.61 -2.40 -16.87
CA GLU A 216 -5.91 -2.77 -18.11
C GLU A 216 -5.52 -4.26 -18.11
N TYR A 217 -6.22 -5.09 -17.32
CA TYR A 217 -5.82 -6.48 -17.03
C TYR A 217 -5.69 -7.36 -18.25
N GLU A 218 -6.41 -7.06 -19.35
CA GLU A 218 -6.30 -7.76 -20.62
C GLU A 218 -4.93 -7.58 -21.29
N GLN A 219 -4.20 -6.52 -20.93
CA GLN A 219 -2.87 -6.22 -21.48
C GLN A 219 -1.73 -6.71 -20.57
N THR A 220 -2.03 -7.35 -19.44
CA THR A 220 -1.03 -7.75 -18.44
C THR A 220 0.13 -8.54 -19.02
N GLU A 221 -0.13 -9.54 -19.87
CA GLU A 221 0.95 -10.35 -20.47
C GLU A 221 1.90 -9.51 -21.34
N TRP A 222 1.36 -8.61 -22.14
CA TRP A 222 2.17 -7.69 -22.95
C TRP A 222 2.97 -6.73 -22.08
N GLN A 223 2.35 -6.12 -21.07
CA GLN A 223 3.01 -5.19 -20.16
C GLN A 223 4.21 -5.84 -19.44
N VAL A 224 4.04 -7.08 -18.96
CA VAL A 224 5.10 -7.85 -18.31
C VAL A 224 6.17 -8.26 -19.30
N ALA A 225 5.81 -8.70 -20.51
CA ALA A 225 6.77 -9.08 -21.53
C ALA A 225 7.70 -7.91 -21.92
N GLU A 226 7.15 -6.70 -22.09
CA GLU A 226 7.93 -5.49 -22.36
C GLU A 226 8.89 -5.13 -21.20
N LEU A 227 8.42 -5.26 -19.94
CA LEU A 227 9.27 -5.06 -18.75
C LEU A 227 10.41 -6.09 -18.73
N LEU A 228 10.12 -7.38 -18.88
CA LEU A 228 11.13 -8.43 -18.84
C LEU A 228 12.15 -8.27 -19.97
N ALA A 229 11.71 -7.92 -21.18
CA ALA A 229 12.59 -7.64 -22.31
C ALA A 229 13.50 -6.41 -22.08
N ALA A 230 13.04 -5.40 -21.33
CA ALA A 230 13.88 -4.27 -20.95
C ALA A 230 14.93 -4.68 -19.90
N LEU A 231 14.54 -5.48 -18.90
CA LEU A 231 15.42 -5.95 -17.85
C LEU A 231 16.53 -6.89 -18.37
N GLU A 232 16.23 -7.71 -19.36
CA GLU A 232 17.23 -8.56 -20.06
C GLU A 232 18.35 -7.72 -20.67
N VAL A 233 18.01 -6.60 -21.30
CA VAL A 233 19.00 -5.69 -21.92
C VAL A 233 19.73 -4.82 -20.89
N CYS A 234 19.13 -4.57 -19.74
CA CYS A 234 19.76 -3.76 -18.68
C CYS A 234 21.10 -4.34 -18.20
N GLY A 235 21.27 -5.68 -18.23
CA GLY A 235 22.51 -6.36 -17.90
C GLY A 235 22.88 -6.36 -16.41
N LEU A 236 22.07 -5.79 -15.53
CA LEU A 236 22.26 -5.87 -14.07
C LEU A 236 21.53 -7.08 -13.48
N PRO A 237 22.00 -7.61 -12.33
CA PRO A 237 21.21 -8.54 -11.54
C PRO A 237 19.85 -7.96 -11.17
N VAL A 238 18.81 -8.81 -11.26
CA VAL A 238 17.42 -8.41 -11.01
C VAL A 238 16.85 -9.22 -9.86
N ILE A 239 16.25 -8.53 -8.90
CA ILE A 239 15.53 -9.16 -7.79
C ILE A 239 14.06 -8.76 -7.88
N PHE A 240 13.21 -9.75 -8.15
CA PHE A 240 11.77 -9.58 -8.18
C PHE A 240 11.16 -9.82 -6.81
N THR A 241 10.15 -9.04 -6.46
CA THR A 241 9.17 -9.39 -5.43
C THR A 241 7.89 -9.85 -6.10
N MET A 242 7.23 -10.86 -5.53
CA MET A 242 6.02 -11.44 -6.11
C MET A 242 4.81 -10.49 -5.95
N PRO A 243 3.87 -10.50 -6.92
CA PRO A 243 2.67 -9.65 -6.89
C PRO A 243 1.67 -10.09 -5.81
N ASN A 244 0.71 -9.22 -5.48
CA ASN A 244 -0.44 -9.54 -4.64
C ASN A 244 -1.51 -10.35 -5.41
N ALA A 245 -2.56 -10.80 -4.68
CA ALA A 245 -3.74 -11.52 -5.19
C ALA A 245 -4.74 -10.59 -5.92
N ASP A 246 -4.24 -9.71 -6.77
CA ASP A 246 -5.07 -8.84 -7.60
C ASP A 246 -5.42 -9.55 -8.93
N THR A 247 -6.42 -9.05 -9.67
CA THR A 247 -6.78 -9.61 -10.99
C THR A 247 -5.54 -9.71 -11.88
N SER A 248 -5.30 -10.90 -12.45
CA SER A 248 -4.11 -11.25 -13.24
C SER A 248 -2.76 -11.31 -12.48
N GLY A 249 -2.77 -11.30 -11.16
CA GLY A 249 -1.54 -11.45 -10.35
C GLY A 249 -0.81 -12.77 -10.64
N ARG A 250 -1.56 -13.87 -10.85
CA ARG A 250 -0.99 -15.19 -11.19
C ARG A 250 -0.26 -15.20 -12.54
N THR A 251 -0.75 -14.43 -13.52
CA THR A 251 -0.08 -14.28 -14.81
C THR A 251 1.30 -13.64 -14.65
N ILE A 252 1.40 -12.60 -13.86
CA ILE A 252 2.68 -11.92 -13.57
C ILE A 252 3.63 -12.88 -12.85
N ALA A 253 3.15 -13.58 -11.82
CA ALA A 253 3.96 -14.54 -11.06
C ALA A 253 4.55 -15.63 -11.97
N ARG A 254 3.73 -16.26 -12.80
CA ARG A 254 4.17 -17.26 -13.79
C ARG A 254 5.25 -16.73 -14.71
N MET A 255 5.05 -15.54 -15.30
CA MET A 255 6.03 -14.95 -16.22
C MET A 255 7.36 -14.60 -15.52
N ILE A 256 7.33 -14.15 -14.26
CA ILE A 256 8.54 -13.92 -13.45
C ILE A 256 9.26 -15.25 -13.17
N GLU A 257 8.53 -16.31 -12.81
CA GLU A 257 9.09 -17.63 -12.56
C GLU A 257 9.77 -18.21 -13.83
N GLU A 258 9.12 -18.14 -14.99
CA GLU A 258 9.67 -18.53 -16.28
C GLU A 258 10.94 -17.74 -16.63
N PHE A 259 10.94 -16.44 -16.41
CA PHE A 259 12.09 -15.57 -16.63
C PHE A 259 13.26 -15.92 -15.71
N THR A 260 13.02 -16.08 -14.41
CA THR A 260 14.08 -16.42 -13.44
C THR A 260 14.64 -17.81 -13.62
N ALA A 261 13.87 -18.77 -14.17
CA ALA A 261 14.33 -20.10 -14.51
C ALA A 261 15.37 -20.11 -15.65
N THR A 262 15.28 -19.14 -16.57
CA THR A 262 16.15 -19.04 -17.75
C THR A 262 17.29 -18.01 -17.60
N HIS A 263 17.17 -17.06 -16.66
CA HIS A 263 18.13 -15.97 -16.44
C HIS A 263 18.83 -16.09 -15.10
N ARG A 264 20.06 -16.58 -15.07
CA ARG A 264 20.85 -16.80 -13.83
C ARG A 264 21.07 -15.54 -12.98
N SER A 265 21.06 -14.35 -13.58
CA SER A 265 21.19 -13.06 -12.91
C SER A 265 19.87 -12.56 -12.31
N ALA A 266 18.75 -13.22 -12.59
CA ALA A 266 17.45 -12.89 -12.06
C ALA A 266 17.07 -13.85 -10.91
N GLN A 267 16.42 -13.31 -9.90
CA GLN A 267 15.91 -14.06 -8.76
C GLN A 267 14.56 -13.48 -8.31
N ALA A 268 13.71 -14.32 -7.74
CA ALA A 268 12.44 -13.90 -7.18
C ALA A 268 12.36 -14.24 -5.69
N VAL A 269 11.68 -13.40 -4.92
CA VAL A 269 11.45 -13.60 -3.50
C VAL A 269 9.97 -13.38 -3.20
N ASP A 270 9.36 -14.36 -2.55
CA ASP A 270 7.93 -14.32 -2.22
C ASP A 270 7.62 -13.25 -1.16
N ASN A 271 8.46 -13.17 -0.14
CA ASN A 271 8.27 -12.27 0.99
C ASN A 271 9.60 -11.82 1.60
N LEU A 272 9.81 -10.51 1.60
CA LEU A 272 10.95 -9.88 2.28
C LEU A 272 10.56 -9.34 3.68
N GLY A 273 9.27 -9.20 3.98
CA GLY A 273 8.81 -8.40 5.10
C GLY A 273 9.26 -6.93 5.00
N THR A 274 8.81 -6.09 5.91
CA THR A 274 9.15 -4.66 5.89
C THR A 274 10.67 -4.42 6.01
N GLN A 275 11.32 -5.11 6.96
CA GLN A 275 12.76 -4.95 7.22
C GLN A 275 13.60 -5.39 6.02
N GLY A 276 13.30 -6.55 5.42
CA GLY A 276 14.02 -7.04 4.25
C GLY A 276 13.81 -6.15 3.02
N TYR A 277 12.57 -5.72 2.80
CA TYR A 277 12.24 -4.86 1.67
C TYR A 277 12.92 -3.49 1.75
N PHE A 278 12.92 -2.86 2.93
CA PHE A 278 13.64 -1.61 3.15
C PHE A 278 15.14 -1.79 3.00
N SER A 279 15.69 -2.92 3.45
CA SER A 279 17.10 -3.24 3.26
C SER A 279 17.46 -3.41 1.79
N MET A 280 16.57 -4.05 1.00
CA MET A 280 16.74 -4.16 -0.45
C MET A 280 16.69 -2.78 -1.13
N MET A 281 15.75 -1.91 -0.74
CA MET A 281 15.69 -0.52 -1.25
C MET A 281 16.97 0.27 -0.96
N ALA A 282 17.53 0.13 0.25
CA ALA A 282 18.76 0.81 0.64
C ALA A 282 19.98 0.35 -0.18
N LEU A 283 19.98 -0.88 -0.67
CA LEU A 283 21.11 -1.51 -1.39
C LEU A 283 20.93 -1.50 -2.92
N ALA A 284 19.71 -1.34 -3.43
CA ALA A 284 19.43 -1.37 -4.85
C ALA A 284 20.04 -0.15 -5.58
N ALA A 285 20.43 -0.35 -6.84
CA ALA A 285 20.87 0.74 -7.72
C ALA A 285 19.68 1.55 -8.23
N ALA A 286 18.59 0.88 -8.56
CA ALA A 286 17.30 1.47 -8.94
C ALA A 286 16.16 0.51 -8.58
N MET A 287 14.96 1.04 -8.46
CA MET A 287 13.72 0.29 -8.40
C MET A 287 12.95 0.46 -9.71
N VAL A 288 12.38 -0.63 -10.22
CA VAL A 288 11.58 -0.61 -11.46
C VAL A 288 10.24 -1.28 -11.20
N GLY A 289 9.19 -0.73 -11.79
CA GLY A 289 7.84 -1.31 -11.72
C GLY A 289 6.77 -0.28 -11.41
N ASN A 290 5.69 -0.72 -10.80
CA ASN A 290 4.54 0.13 -10.53
C ASN A 290 4.00 0.00 -9.09
N SER A 291 4.87 -0.38 -8.16
CA SER A 291 4.53 -0.45 -6.73
C SER A 291 4.39 0.94 -6.12
N SER A 292 3.43 1.08 -5.20
CA SER A 292 3.31 2.29 -4.39
C SER A 292 4.55 2.58 -3.54
N SER A 293 5.32 1.55 -3.20
CA SER A 293 6.57 1.70 -2.45
C SER A 293 7.63 2.52 -3.18
N GLY A 294 7.67 2.45 -4.52
CA GLY A 294 8.52 3.33 -5.34
C GLY A 294 8.15 4.80 -5.22
N ILE A 295 6.87 5.08 -4.95
CA ILE A 295 6.36 6.44 -4.80
C ILE A 295 6.47 6.94 -3.35
N ILE A 296 6.15 6.08 -2.37
CA ILE A 296 6.03 6.48 -0.96
C ILE A 296 7.36 6.33 -0.20
N GLU A 297 7.99 5.16 -0.29
CA GLU A 297 9.15 4.83 0.57
C GLU A 297 10.50 5.13 -0.09
N ALA A 298 10.63 4.91 -1.41
CA ALA A 298 11.91 4.92 -2.11
C ALA A 298 12.68 6.26 -2.01
N ALA A 299 11.97 7.40 -1.93
CA ALA A 299 12.59 8.70 -1.73
C ALA A 299 13.38 8.79 -0.41
N SER A 300 12.95 8.08 0.65
CA SER A 300 13.66 8.03 1.93
C SER A 300 14.98 7.27 1.89
N PHE A 301 15.22 6.50 0.82
CA PHE A 301 16.46 5.78 0.55
C PHE A 301 17.29 6.44 -0.56
N GLU A 302 16.88 7.62 -1.03
CA GLU A 302 17.52 8.29 -2.19
C GLU A 302 17.61 7.33 -3.40
N LEU A 303 16.63 6.43 -3.52
CA LEU A 303 16.59 5.38 -4.53
C LEU A 303 15.91 5.87 -5.80
N PRO A 304 16.61 5.85 -6.96
CA PRO A 304 15.99 6.11 -8.25
C PRO A 304 14.88 5.10 -8.55
N VAL A 305 13.76 5.58 -9.09
CA VAL A 305 12.60 4.75 -9.42
C VAL A 305 12.18 4.96 -10.86
N VAL A 306 12.08 3.88 -11.63
CA VAL A 306 11.43 3.86 -12.94
C VAL A 306 10.00 3.35 -12.74
N ASN A 307 9.06 4.28 -12.71
CA ASN A 307 7.64 3.98 -12.53
C ASN A 307 7.01 3.66 -13.88
N VAL A 308 6.61 2.39 -14.08
CA VAL A 308 6.15 1.87 -15.37
C VAL A 308 4.62 1.93 -15.46
N GLY A 309 4.12 2.64 -16.44
CA GLY A 309 2.72 2.65 -16.84
C GLY A 309 1.78 3.49 -15.97
N SER A 310 0.50 3.14 -16.01
CA SER A 310 -0.60 3.99 -15.53
C SER A 310 -0.94 3.84 -14.04
N ARG A 311 -0.59 2.71 -13.41
CA ARG A 311 -1.09 2.31 -12.09
C ARG A 311 -0.89 3.38 -11.01
N GLN A 312 0.23 4.10 -11.01
CA GLN A 312 0.53 5.14 -10.04
C GLN A 312 0.23 6.56 -10.55
N ARG A 313 -0.50 6.69 -11.67
CA ARG A 313 -0.83 8.00 -12.25
C ARG A 313 -1.62 8.85 -11.25
N GLY A 314 -1.30 10.14 -11.17
CA GLY A 314 -1.96 11.11 -10.29
C GLY A 314 -1.46 11.12 -8.84
N ARG A 315 -0.54 10.24 -8.44
CA ARG A 315 0.10 10.32 -7.12
C ARG A 315 1.14 11.44 -7.05
N VAL A 316 1.31 12.03 -5.88
CA VAL A 316 2.41 12.96 -5.59
C VAL A 316 3.74 12.24 -5.80
N ARG A 317 4.67 12.87 -6.52
CA ARG A 317 5.99 12.32 -6.87
C ARG A 317 7.09 12.94 -6.04
N GLY A 318 8.04 12.13 -5.59
CA GLY A 318 9.37 12.59 -5.22
C GLY A 318 10.25 12.85 -6.45
N GLU A 319 11.32 13.58 -6.30
CA GLU A 319 12.30 13.86 -7.36
C GLU A 319 13.05 12.61 -7.86
N ASN A 320 12.90 11.50 -7.15
CA ASN A 320 13.50 10.21 -7.45
C ASN A 320 12.72 9.37 -8.48
N VAL A 321 11.54 9.83 -8.93
CA VAL A 321 10.62 9.04 -9.77
C VAL A 321 10.68 9.51 -11.21
N ILE A 322 10.98 8.57 -12.11
CA ILE A 322 10.94 8.70 -13.55
C ILE A 322 9.73 7.92 -14.06
N ASP A 323 8.72 8.59 -14.59
CA ASP A 323 7.54 7.95 -15.17
C ASP A 323 7.83 7.54 -16.61
N VAL A 324 7.51 6.28 -16.96
CA VAL A 324 7.70 5.73 -18.31
C VAL A 324 6.47 4.94 -18.76
N ASP A 325 6.29 4.81 -20.07
CA ASP A 325 5.27 3.95 -20.65
C ASP A 325 5.66 2.47 -20.54
N TYR A 326 4.70 1.57 -20.81
CA TYR A 326 4.90 0.12 -20.73
C TYR A 326 5.87 -0.45 -21.77
N ASN A 327 6.14 0.25 -22.87
CA ASN A 327 6.99 -0.31 -23.92
C ASN A 327 8.47 -0.40 -23.50
N ARG A 328 9.14 -1.42 -24.00
CA ARG A 328 10.56 -1.72 -23.72
C ARG A 328 11.48 -0.53 -23.91
N ALA A 329 11.28 0.28 -24.95
CA ALA A 329 12.15 1.41 -25.25
C ALA A 329 12.10 2.48 -24.17
N SER A 330 10.89 2.87 -23.72
CA SER A 330 10.68 3.83 -22.64
C SER A 330 11.23 3.33 -21.31
N ILE A 331 11.03 2.02 -21.00
CA ILE A 331 11.57 1.42 -19.77
C ILE A 331 13.11 1.43 -19.79
N LEU A 332 13.74 1.12 -20.92
CA LEU A 332 15.19 1.17 -21.05
C LEU A 332 15.76 2.59 -20.94
N GLU A 333 15.06 3.59 -21.48
CA GLU A 333 15.43 4.99 -21.36
C GLU A 333 15.38 5.42 -19.87
N GLY A 334 14.27 5.14 -19.18
CA GLY A 334 14.13 5.40 -17.76
C GLY A 334 15.20 4.68 -16.91
N LEU A 335 15.53 3.44 -17.24
CA LEU A 335 16.63 2.70 -16.56
C LEU A 335 17.99 3.36 -16.77
N ARG A 336 18.30 3.82 -17.99
CA ARG A 336 19.55 4.52 -18.28
C ARG A 336 19.66 5.83 -17.50
N GLU A 337 18.56 6.59 -17.42
CA GLU A 337 18.48 7.81 -16.63
C GLU A 337 18.64 7.51 -15.13
N ALA A 338 17.89 6.56 -14.59
CA ALA A 338 17.93 6.17 -13.18
C ALA A 338 19.31 5.67 -12.72
N LEU A 339 20.03 4.98 -13.61
CA LEU A 339 21.35 4.40 -13.33
C LEU A 339 22.50 5.38 -13.64
N ALA A 340 22.21 6.54 -14.23
CA ALA A 340 23.24 7.54 -14.51
C ALA A 340 23.84 8.09 -13.20
N PRO A 341 25.17 8.17 -13.06
CA PRO A 341 25.81 8.62 -11.81
C PRO A 341 25.30 9.98 -11.33
N GLY A 342 25.06 10.92 -12.23
CA GLY A 342 24.57 12.26 -11.90
C GLY A 342 23.11 12.28 -11.40
N PHE A 343 22.28 11.28 -11.72
CA PHE A 343 20.91 11.22 -11.22
C PHE A 343 20.89 10.92 -9.72
N ARG A 344 21.61 9.89 -9.28
CA ARG A 344 21.67 9.54 -7.85
C ARG A 344 22.32 10.64 -6.99
N GLU A 345 23.28 11.40 -7.54
CA GLU A 345 23.87 12.52 -6.83
C GLU A 345 22.87 13.65 -6.55
N LYS A 346 21.96 13.91 -7.49
CA LYS A 346 20.88 14.90 -7.31
C LYS A 346 19.88 14.50 -6.22
N LEU A 347 19.77 13.20 -5.91
CA LEU A 347 18.84 12.69 -4.91
C LEU A 347 19.36 12.82 -3.47
N ARG A 348 20.61 13.24 -3.27
CA ARG A 348 21.17 13.38 -1.91
C ARG A 348 20.41 14.44 -1.12
N GLY A 349 19.84 14.03 0.01
CA GLY A 349 19.12 14.89 0.91
C GLY A 349 17.74 15.34 0.40
N ILE A 350 17.17 14.66 -0.59
CA ILE A 350 15.79 14.94 -1.04
C ILE A 350 14.80 14.77 0.10
N ARG A 351 13.76 15.59 0.09
CA ARG A 351 12.65 15.45 1.05
C ARG A 351 11.60 14.50 0.50
N ASN A 352 11.24 13.51 1.31
CA ASN A 352 10.13 12.64 0.97
C ASN A 352 8.81 13.42 1.13
N PRO A 353 7.98 13.57 0.07
CA PRO A 353 6.73 14.31 0.15
C PRO A 353 5.69 13.65 1.06
N TYR A 354 5.87 12.36 1.37
CA TYR A 354 4.97 11.58 2.22
C TYR A 354 5.30 11.67 3.72
N GLY A 355 6.34 12.41 4.10
CA GLY A 355 6.68 12.67 5.49
C GLY A 355 8.03 12.13 5.92
N SER A 356 8.29 12.20 7.22
CA SER A 356 9.59 11.87 7.84
C SER A 356 9.50 10.80 8.94
N GLY A 357 8.37 10.09 9.06
CA GLY A 357 8.19 9.00 10.02
C GLY A 357 7.70 9.46 11.41
N ALA A 358 6.53 10.08 11.46
CA ALA A 358 5.81 10.43 12.70
C ALA A 358 4.29 10.30 12.51
N ALA A 359 3.85 9.46 11.56
CA ALA A 359 2.45 9.33 11.22
C ALA A 359 1.67 8.59 12.32
N SER A 360 2.22 7.51 12.85
CA SER A 360 1.57 6.72 13.91
C SER A 360 1.29 7.53 15.17
N GLU A 361 2.18 8.44 15.53
CA GLU A 361 2.00 9.33 16.67
C GLU A 361 0.78 10.24 16.51
N LYS A 362 0.68 10.92 15.36
CA LYS A 362 -0.46 11.80 15.05
C LYS A 362 -1.77 11.03 14.95
N ILE A 363 -1.77 9.85 14.32
CA ILE A 363 -2.96 9.00 14.18
C ILE A 363 -3.47 8.60 15.55
N VAL A 364 -2.61 8.07 16.41
CA VAL A 364 -2.99 7.59 17.74
C VAL A 364 -3.46 8.73 18.62
N GLU A 365 -2.80 9.89 18.60
CA GLU A 365 -3.23 11.07 19.36
C GLU A 365 -4.66 11.49 18.99
N VAL A 366 -4.97 11.58 17.69
CA VAL A 366 -6.34 11.91 17.24
C VAL A 366 -7.35 10.84 17.64
N LEU A 367 -7.00 9.55 17.50
CA LEU A 367 -7.87 8.45 17.93
C LEU A 367 -8.17 8.49 19.45
N LYS A 368 -7.26 9.01 20.26
CA LYS A 368 -7.48 9.22 21.70
C LYS A 368 -8.37 10.42 22.01
N GLN A 369 -8.13 11.53 21.32
CA GLN A 369 -8.72 12.83 21.67
C GLN A 369 -10.08 13.08 21.07
N VAL A 370 -10.38 12.46 19.90
CA VAL A 370 -11.66 12.68 19.20
C VAL A 370 -12.85 12.33 20.11
N GLN A 371 -13.83 13.23 20.17
CA GLN A 371 -15.06 12.97 20.92
C GLN A 371 -15.93 11.99 20.14
N LEU A 372 -16.39 10.93 20.81
CA LEU A 372 -17.28 9.90 20.24
C LEU A 372 -18.75 10.34 20.45
N ASP A 373 -19.13 11.40 19.78
CA ASP A 373 -20.44 12.03 19.89
C ASP A 373 -21.21 12.00 18.54
N ASP A 374 -22.42 12.55 18.55
CA ASP A 374 -23.25 12.63 17.34
C ASP A 374 -22.61 13.48 16.25
N LYS A 375 -21.77 14.46 16.61
CA LYS A 375 -21.05 15.30 15.65
C LYS A 375 -20.01 14.48 14.86
N LEU A 376 -19.38 13.48 15.48
CA LEU A 376 -18.47 12.59 14.78
C LEU A 376 -19.22 11.71 13.78
N VAL A 377 -20.33 11.10 14.20
CA VAL A 377 -21.10 10.15 13.37
C VAL A 377 -21.92 10.89 12.28
N THR A 378 -22.45 12.07 12.59
CA THR A 378 -23.25 12.85 11.66
C THR A 378 -22.37 13.76 10.83
N LYS A 379 -22.03 13.32 9.62
CA LYS A 379 -21.24 14.12 8.68
C LYS A 379 -22.10 15.19 7.99
N ARG A 380 -21.53 16.39 7.87
CA ARG A 380 -22.08 17.43 7.01
C ARG A 380 -21.28 17.49 5.73
N PHE A 381 -21.96 17.68 4.60
CA PHE A 381 -21.25 17.95 3.36
C PHE A 381 -20.61 19.35 3.44
N HIS A 382 -19.31 19.41 3.21
CA HIS A 382 -18.56 20.68 3.19
C HIS A 382 -18.57 21.23 1.77
N ASP A 383 -19.41 22.24 1.52
CA ASP A 383 -19.46 22.93 0.25
C ASP A 383 -18.25 23.85 0.10
N LEU A 384 -17.47 23.65 -0.95
CA LEU A 384 -16.51 24.63 -1.40
C LEU A 384 -17.29 25.77 -2.06
N GLY A 385 -16.97 27.04 -1.74
CA GLY A 385 -17.64 28.20 -2.31
C GLY A 385 -17.82 28.10 -3.84
N ALA A 386 -18.85 28.75 -4.38
CA ALA A 386 -19.31 28.61 -5.77
C ALA A 386 -18.16 28.56 -6.78
N LEU A 387 -17.94 27.38 -7.36
CA LEU A 387 -17.18 27.25 -8.60
C LEU A 387 -18.07 27.86 -9.68
N SER A 388 -17.63 28.93 -10.35
CA SER A 388 -18.26 29.40 -11.57
C SER A 388 -18.20 28.27 -12.60
N LEU A 389 -19.33 27.71 -12.96
CA LEU A 389 -19.46 26.70 -14.03
C LEU A 389 -19.29 27.34 -15.44
N GLU A 390 -18.79 28.55 -15.51
CA GLU A 390 -18.43 29.22 -16.76
C GLU A 390 -17.15 28.61 -17.29
N GLY A 391 -17.25 27.68 -18.24
CA GLY A 391 -16.11 27.17 -19.00
C GLY A 391 -16.05 25.68 -19.28
N ALA A 392 -17.12 24.92 -19.09
CA ALA A 392 -17.19 23.53 -19.56
C ALA A 392 -18.09 23.49 -20.83
N GLY A 393 -17.51 23.95 -21.94
CA GLY A 393 -18.06 23.81 -23.29
C GLY A 393 -17.04 23.10 -24.18
#